data_2e98a89762dce84454b3b192c0005cd4
#
_entry.id   2e98a89762dce84454b3b192c0005cd4
#
_cell.length_a   1.000
_cell.length_b   1.000
_cell.length_c   1.000
_cell.angle_alpha   90.00
_cell.angle_beta   90.00
_cell.angle_gamma   90.00
#
_symmetry.space_group_name_H-M   'P 1'
#
loop_
_entity.id
_entity.type
_entity.pdbx_description
1 polymer ?
#
loop_
_entity_poly.entity_id
_entity_poly.type
_entity_poly.pdbx_seq_one_letter_code
_entity_poly.pdbx_strand_id
1 'polypeptide(L)'
;MLAAFQVLRGLIRWLPLSVAQACGRFLGYLGYALLGSYRRLTFAHLHLALGPRASPATCARVARGVFVNLAKSFLEWLVMDRLSPEALRRRVDVYGVHYLREALANGRGVIALSAHFGNW
;
A
#
# COMPACT_ATOMS: atom_id res chain seq x y z
N MET A 1 -12.16 8.87 -18.44
CA MET A 1 -11.35 8.28 -17.35
C MET A 1 -11.72 8.85 -15.97
N LEU A 2 -11.79 10.18 -15.79
CA LEU A 2 -12.11 10.80 -14.49
C LEU A 2 -13.47 10.38 -13.93
N ALA A 3 -14.53 10.38 -14.78
CA ALA A 3 -15.88 9.99 -14.38
C ALA A 3 -15.97 8.53 -13.91
N ALA A 4 -15.33 7.60 -14.60
CA ALA A 4 -15.30 6.19 -14.21
C ALA A 4 -14.59 6.00 -12.84
N PHE A 5 -13.50 6.73 -12.60
CA PHE A 5 -12.82 6.74 -11.31
C PHE A 5 -13.71 7.29 -10.19
N GLN A 6 -14.44 8.38 -10.44
CA GLN A 6 -15.36 8.96 -9.45
C GLN A 6 -16.52 8.02 -9.10
N VAL A 7 -17.09 7.34 -10.10
CA VAL A 7 -18.13 6.32 -9.87
C VAL A 7 -17.58 5.16 -9.05
N LEU A 8 -16.43 4.62 -9.45
CA LEU A 8 -15.76 3.53 -8.72
C LEU A 8 -15.45 3.92 -7.26
N ARG A 9 -14.88 5.11 -7.06
CA ARG A 9 -14.64 5.67 -5.73
C ARG A 9 -15.95 5.82 -4.96
N GLY A 10 -17.02 6.33 -5.59
CA GLY A 10 -18.33 6.48 -4.97
C GLY A 10 -18.90 5.16 -4.46
N LEU A 11 -18.73 4.08 -5.20
CA LEU A 11 -19.18 2.75 -4.81
C LEU A 11 -18.30 2.13 -3.71
N ILE A 12 -16.96 2.20 -3.87
CA ILE A 12 -16.01 1.56 -2.96
C ILE A 12 -15.95 2.27 -1.61
N ARG A 13 -16.09 3.59 -1.59
CA ARG A 13 -16.00 4.37 -0.33
C ARG A 13 -16.99 3.94 0.75
N TRP A 14 -18.10 3.29 0.39
CA TRP A 14 -19.11 2.82 1.33
C TRP A 14 -18.85 1.39 1.83
N LEU A 15 -17.89 0.68 1.27
CA LEU A 15 -17.57 -0.67 1.73
C LEU A 15 -16.92 -0.64 3.12
N PRO A 16 -17.24 -1.58 4.00
CA PRO A 16 -16.46 -1.83 5.20
C PRO A 16 -14.99 -2.10 4.83
N LEU A 17 -14.05 -1.66 5.66
CA LEU A 17 -12.62 -1.83 5.38
C LEU A 17 -12.24 -3.30 5.16
N SER A 18 -12.84 -4.22 5.93
CA SER A 18 -12.63 -5.66 5.77
C SER A 18 -13.05 -6.19 4.40
N VAL A 19 -14.16 -5.66 3.86
CA VAL A 19 -14.63 -6.01 2.51
C VAL A 19 -13.70 -5.42 1.45
N ALA A 20 -13.29 -4.16 1.60
CA ALA A 20 -12.31 -3.55 0.70
C ALA A 20 -11.00 -4.34 0.67
N GLN A 21 -10.51 -4.79 1.82
CA GLN A 21 -9.31 -5.65 1.91
C GLN A 21 -9.51 -7.02 1.26
N ALA A 22 -10.67 -7.65 1.41
CA ALA A 22 -10.99 -8.92 0.76
C ALA A 22 -11.03 -8.77 -0.77
N CYS A 23 -11.69 -7.71 -1.27
CA CYS A 23 -11.68 -7.36 -2.69
C CYS A 23 -10.26 -7.07 -3.19
N GLY A 24 -9.46 -6.33 -2.43
CA GLY A 24 -8.07 -6.05 -2.76
C GLY A 24 -7.23 -7.33 -2.86
N ARG A 25 -7.43 -8.27 -1.95
CA ARG A 25 -6.78 -9.59 -2.01
C ARG A 25 -7.15 -10.34 -3.29
N PHE A 26 -8.43 -10.41 -3.61
CA PHE A 26 -8.90 -11.05 -4.84
C PHE A 26 -8.33 -10.39 -6.10
N LEU A 27 -8.41 -9.07 -6.20
CA LEU A 27 -7.85 -8.29 -7.32
C LEU A 27 -6.34 -8.44 -7.42
N GLY A 28 -5.63 -8.53 -6.30
CA GLY A 28 -4.19 -8.78 -6.28
C GLY A 28 -3.81 -10.14 -6.86
N TYR A 29 -4.52 -11.21 -6.51
CA TYR A 29 -4.32 -12.53 -7.12
C TYR A 29 -4.67 -12.53 -8.61
N LEU A 30 -5.76 -11.89 -8.98
CA LEU A 30 -6.16 -11.75 -10.38
C LEU A 30 -5.10 -10.97 -11.17
N GLY A 31 -4.61 -9.85 -10.64
CA GLY A 31 -3.52 -9.08 -11.24
C GLY A 31 -2.24 -9.91 -11.40
N TYR A 32 -1.85 -10.67 -10.38
CA TYR A 32 -0.71 -11.58 -10.47
C TYR A 32 -0.87 -12.62 -11.60
N ALA A 33 -2.09 -13.15 -11.79
CA ALA A 33 -2.36 -14.12 -12.85
C ALA A 33 -2.34 -13.49 -14.24
N LEU A 34 -2.97 -12.33 -14.41
CA LEU A 34 -3.23 -11.74 -15.72
C LEU A 34 -2.13 -10.77 -16.19
N LEU A 35 -1.45 -10.06 -15.29
CA LEU A 35 -0.47 -9.02 -15.64
C LEU A 35 0.95 -9.60 -15.77
N GLY A 36 1.15 -10.43 -16.79
CA GLY A 36 2.40 -11.16 -17.01
C GLY A 36 3.64 -10.28 -17.13
N SER A 37 3.55 -9.11 -17.76
CA SER A 37 4.66 -8.16 -17.89
C SER A 37 5.10 -7.60 -16.54
N TYR A 38 4.15 -7.14 -15.71
CA TYR A 38 4.43 -6.65 -14.37
C TYR A 38 4.96 -7.76 -13.45
N ARG A 39 4.42 -8.97 -13.60
CA ARG A 39 4.95 -10.14 -12.89
C ARG A 39 6.41 -10.42 -13.22
N ARG A 40 6.78 -10.41 -14.51
CA ARG A 40 8.20 -10.56 -14.94
C ARG A 40 9.09 -9.49 -14.34
N LEU A 41 8.64 -8.22 -14.38
CA LEU A 41 9.37 -7.11 -13.79
C LEU A 41 9.55 -7.28 -12.27
N THR A 42 8.50 -7.70 -11.57
CA THR A 42 8.56 -8.00 -10.12
C THR A 42 9.59 -9.09 -9.83
N PHE A 43 9.62 -10.17 -10.61
CA PHE A 43 10.63 -11.22 -10.45
C PHE A 43 12.06 -10.69 -10.68
N ALA A 44 12.27 -9.88 -11.72
CA ALA A 44 13.58 -9.28 -11.98
C ALA A 44 14.06 -8.42 -10.79
N HIS A 45 13.19 -7.58 -10.23
CA HIS A 45 13.52 -6.79 -9.05
C HIS A 45 13.76 -7.66 -7.81
N LEU A 46 13.00 -8.73 -7.61
CA LEU A 46 13.22 -9.65 -6.49
C LEU A 46 14.56 -10.39 -6.60
N HIS A 47 14.97 -10.78 -7.79
CA HIS A 47 16.29 -11.38 -8.00
C HIS A 47 17.43 -10.39 -7.66
N LEU A 48 17.27 -9.11 -8.03
CA LEU A 48 18.24 -8.07 -7.66
C LEU A 48 18.29 -7.85 -6.14
N ALA A 49 17.11 -7.76 -5.49
CA ALA A 49 17.02 -7.42 -4.08
C ALA A 49 17.39 -8.57 -3.14
N LEU A 50 16.95 -9.79 -3.44
CA LEU A 50 17.16 -10.97 -2.59
C LEU A 50 18.42 -11.77 -2.95
N GLY A 51 18.97 -11.51 -4.13
CA GLY A 51 20.16 -12.19 -4.64
C GLY A 51 19.94 -13.66 -5.01
N PRO A 52 21.02 -14.37 -5.40
CA PRO A 52 20.96 -15.73 -5.93
C PRO A 52 20.56 -16.79 -4.89
N ARG A 53 20.54 -16.44 -3.60
CA ARG A 53 20.19 -17.38 -2.52
C ARG A 53 18.68 -17.53 -2.34
N ALA A 54 17.86 -16.65 -2.92
CA ALA A 54 16.42 -16.75 -2.80
C ALA A 54 15.87 -17.90 -3.67
N SER A 55 15.16 -18.83 -3.05
CA SER A 55 14.52 -19.92 -3.79
C SER A 55 13.42 -19.40 -4.72
N PRO A 56 13.16 -20.08 -5.87
CA PRO A 56 12.04 -19.73 -6.76
C PRO A 56 10.70 -19.68 -6.04
N ALA A 57 10.48 -20.56 -5.07
CA ALA A 57 9.26 -20.57 -4.23
C ALA A 57 9.16 -19.32 -3.38
N THR A 58 10.26 -18.85 -2.77
CA THR A 58 10.30 -17.59 -2.01
C THR A 58 9.98 -16.40 -2.91
N CYS A 59 10.61 -16.30 -4.07
CA CYS A 59 10.35 -15.24 -5.04
C CYS A 59 8.87 -15.23 -5.48
N ALA A 60 8.29 -16.40 -5.77
CA ALA A 60 6.90 -16.52 -6.17
C ALA A 60 5.92 -16.11 -5.05
N ARG A 61 6.23 -16.47 -3.81
CA ARG A 61 5.44 -16.07 -2.64
C ARG A 61 5.49 -14.56 -2.43
N VAL A 62 6.67 -13.96 -2.47
CA VAL A 62 6.86 -12.51 -2.30
C VAL A 62 6.20 -11.75 -3.46
N ALA A 63 6.40 -12.20 -4.71
CA ALA A 63 5.76 -11.58 -5.87
C ALA A 63 4.24 -11.54 -5.75
N ARG A 64 3.60 -12.65 -5.34
CA ARG A 64 2.14 -12.66 -5.05
C ARG A 64 1.78 -11.66 -3.97
N GLY A 65 2.58 -11.59 -2.90
CA GLY A 65 2.41 -10.63 -1.81
C GLY A 65 2.45 -9.18 -2.30
N VAL A 66 3.35 -8.84 -3.21
CA VAL A 66 3.46 -7.49 -3.81
C VAL A 66 2.14 -7.10 -4.50
N PHE A 67 1.61 -7.96 -5.38
CA PHE A 67 0.35 -7.69 -6.08
C PHE A 67 -0.84 -7.56 -5.12
N VAL A 68 -0.91 -8.45 -4.13
CA VAL A 68 -1.99 -8.43 -3.13
C VAL A 68 -1.92 -7.16 -2.27
N ASN A 69 -0.74 -6.80 -1.77
CA ASN A 69 -0.59 -5.62 -0.94
C ASN A 69 -0.85 -4.33 -1.73
N LEU A 70 -0.35 -4.23 -2.96
CA LEU A 70 -0.62 -3.07 -3.80
C LEU A 70 -2.12 -2.87 -4.05
N ALA A 71 -2.84 -3.93 -4.38
CA ALA A 71 -4.29 -3.86 -4.60
C ALA A 71 -5.06 -3.53 -3.32
N LYS A 72 -4.67 -4.10 -2.17
CA LYS A 72 -5.25 -3.76 -0.87
C LYS A 72 -5.01 -2.30 -0.51
N SER A 73 -3.77 -1.82 -0.60
CA SER A 73 -3.42 -0.43 -0.28
C SER A 73 -4.21 0.56 -1.15
N PHE A 74 -4.38 0.24 -2.44
CA PHE A 74 -5.17 1.08 -3.33
C PHE A 74 -6.65 1.15 -2.91
N LEU A 75 -7.27 0.03 -2.56
CA LEU A 75 -8.67 0.02 -2.10
C LEU A 75 -8.81 0.66 -0.71
N GLU A 76 -7.86 0.45 0.18
CA GLU A 76 -7.82 1.11 1.48
C GLU A 76 -7.76 2.63 1.33
N TRP A 77 -6.90 3.12 0.43
CA TRP A 77 -6.81 4.55 0.13
C TRP A 77 -8.16 5.13 -0.35
N LEU A 78 -8.92 4.40 -1.17
CA LEU A 78 -10.24 4.84 -1.65
C LEU A 78 -11.30 4.95 -0.54
N VAL A 79 -11.13 4.24 0.57
CA VAL A 79 -12.07 4.28 1.70
C VAL A 79 -11.57 5.12 2.88
N MET A 80 -10.32 5.55 2.88
CA MET A 80 -9.71 6.28 4.00
C MET A 80 -10.31 7.66 4.22
N ASP A 81 -10.72 8.34 3.17
CA ASP A 81 -11.24 9.72 3.24
C ASP A 81 -12.53 9.88 4.07
N ARG A 82 -13.21 8.77 4.36
CA ARG A 82 -14.39 8.75 5.24
C ARG A 82 -14.09 8.41 6.70
N LEU A 83 -12.87 8.02 7.01
CA LEU A 83 -12.51 7.72 8.39
C LEU A 83 -12.40 9.02 9.16
N SER A 84 -13.04 9.08 10.34
CA SER A 84 -12.82 10.19 11.23
C SER A 84 -11.36 10.21 11.71
N PRO A 85 -10.83 11.38 12.09
CA PRO A 85 -9.49 11.47 12.69
C PRO A 85 -9.28 10.51 13.86
N GLU A 86 -10.31 10.28 14.67
CA GLU A 86 -10.29 9.36 15.81
C GLU A 86 -10.23 7.89 15.35
N ALA A 87 -10.97 7.54 14.29
CA ALA A 87 -10.94 6.21 13.71
C ALA A 87 -9.57 5.91 13.05
N LEU A 88 -8.94 6.93 12.46
CA LEU A 88 -7.60 6.84 11.90
C LEU A 88 -6.56 6.67 13.01
N ARG A 89 -6.59 7.51 14.06
CA ARG A 89 -5.67 7.43 15.21
C ARG A 89 -5.70 6.07 15.91
N ARG A 90 -6.85 5.38 15.92
CA ARG A 90 -6.95 4.02 16.48
C ARG A 90 -6.30 2.94 15.63
N ARG A 91 -5.90 3.26 14.40
CA ARG A 91 -5.31 2.31 13.43
C ARG A 91 -3.84 2.56 13.14
N VAL A 92 -3.33 3.72 13.58
CA VAL A 92 -1.96 4.15 13.28
C VAL A 92 -1.26 4.48 14.59
N ASP A 93 -0.23 3.72 14.90
CA ASP A 93 0.68 4.04 15.99
C ASP A 93 1.82 4.89 15.43
N VAL A 94 2.00 6.07 16.02
CA VAL A 94 3.04 7.01 15.59
C VAL A 94 4.11 7.10 16.67
N TYR A 95 5.32 6.68 16.33
CA TYR A 95 6.47 6.75 17.22
C TYR A 95 7.38 7.92 16.87
N GLY A 96 8.03 8.53 17.86
CA GLY A 96 9.04 9.56 17.63
C GLY A 96 8.51 10.94 17.27
N VAL A 97 7.22 11.25 17.50
CA VAL A 97 6.62 12.58 17.19
C VAL A 97 7.36 13.72 17.90
N HIS A 98 7.97 13.45 19.07
CA HIS A 98 8.74 14.45 19.80
C HIS A 98 9.95 14.94 19.01
N TYR A 99 10.66 14.07 18.26
CA TYR A 99 11.77 14.50 17.40
C TYR A 99 11.31 15.50 16.33
N LEU A 100 10.14 15.28 15.74
CA LEU A 100 9.57 16.22 14.77
C LEU A 100 9.24 17.56 15.42
N ARG A 101 8.65 17.55 16.63
CA ARG A 101 8.30 18.77 17.38
C ARG A 101 9.55 19.56 17.78
N GLU A 102 10.58 18.88 18.28
CA GLU A 102 11.87 19.50 18.61
C GLU A 102 12.53 20.11 17.38
N ALA A 103 12.54 19.40 16.24
CA ALA A 103 13.10 19.93 15.02
C ALA A 103 12.35 21.17 14.50
N LEU A 104 11.01 21.16 14.57
CA LEU A 104 10.16 22.30 14.20
C LEU A 104 10.36 23.50 15.12
N ALA A 105 10.59 23.28 16.43
CA ALA A 105 10.81 24.34 17.40
C ALA A 105 12.07 25.21 17.10
N ASN A 106 13.00 24.68 16.31
CA ASN A 106 14.18 25.42 15.84
C ASN A 106 13.86 26.50 14.80
N GLY A 107 12.64 26.63 14.31
CA GLY A 107 12.18 27.67 13.39
C GLY A 107 12.73 27.62 11.96
N ARG A 108 13.51 26.57 11.61
CA ARG A 108 14.16 26.42 10.28
C ARG A 108 13.42 25.48 9.32
N GLY A 109 12.27 24.96 9.71
CA GLY A 109 11.54 23.94 8.98
C GLY A 109 12.18 22.55 9.10
N VAL A 110 11.51 21.54 8.55
CA VAL A 110 11.96 20.13 8.61
C VAL A 110 11.77 19.50 7.24
N ILE A 111 12.79 18.78 6.78
CA ILE A 111 12.69 17.91 5.60
C ILE A 111 12.46 16.49 6.11
N ALA A 112 11.25 15.94 5.85
CA ALA A 112 10.93 14.57 6.18
C ALA A 112 11.31 13.66 5.00
N LEU A 113 12.25 12.75 5.22
CA LEU A 113 12.56 11.67 4.28
C LEU A 113 11.71 10.46 4.61
N SER A 114 10.99 9.97 3.63
CA SER A 114 10.14 8.78 3.76
C SER A 114 10.38 7.81 2.61
N ALA A 115 10.13 6.53 2.87
CA ALA A 115 10.11 5.51 1.84
C ALA A 115 8.68 5.05 1.58
N HIS A 116 8.39 4.69 0.33
CA HIS A 116 7.13 4.04 -0.05
C HIS A 116 7.15 2.60 0.45
N PHE A 117 6.80 2.39 1.70
CA PHE A 117 6.86 1.11 2.36
C PHE A 117 5.52 0.75 3.00
N GLY A 118 5.02 -0.44 2.72
CA GLY A 118 3.71 -0.88 3.20
C GLY A 118 2.57 -0.08 2.58
N ASN A 119 1.63 0.35 3.41
CA ASN A 119 0.52 1.23 3.03
C ASN A 119 0.87 2.67 3.42
N TRP A 120 1.43 3.39 2.50
CA TRP A 120 1.90 4.78 2.64
C TRP A 120 0.86 5.82 2.26
#